data_3c1e3a17d2e014dec19edb00c6167756
#
_entry.id   3c1e3a17d2e014dec19edb00c6167756
#
_cell.length_a   1.000
_cell.length_b   1.000
_cell.length_c   1.000
_cell.angle_alpha   90.00
_cell.angle_beta   90.00
_cell.angle_gamma   90.00
#
_symmetry.space_group_name_H-M   'P 1'
#
loop_
_entity.id
_entity.type
_entity.pdbx_description
1 polymer ?
#
loop_
_entity_poly.entity_id
_entity_poly.type
_entity_poly.pdbx_seq_one_letter_code
_entity_poly.pdbx_strand_id
1 'polypeptide(L)'
;MVFNTRSGNSYRYDRYTHQIESIAAPAISKGSRVDVCEEKLQPLSFEPIPNITALPNISTFIIEITRQCNLRCSYCCYSGKYPRNRVHENKSILATQLPLIFDFIEKHRVKDRQLTISFYGGEPLLHKELLYTAVESIKERFPSDAEIVISTNLLNFDVYNDLDW
;
A
#
# COMPACT_ATOMS: atom_id res chain seq x y z
N MET A 1 6.11 1.93 -23.31
CA MET A 1 4.65 2.08 -23.49
C MET A 1 4.41 3.39 -24.24
N VAL A 2 3.57 3.39 -25.26
CA VAL A 2 3.20 4.62 -25.98
C VAL A 2 1.74 4.95 -25.63
N PHE A 3 1.45 6.21 -25.35
CA PHE A 3 0.11 6.68 -25.06
C PHE A 3 -0.16 8.02 -25.72
N ASN A 4 -1.43 8.28 -26.02
CA ASN A 4 -1.88 9.51 -26.66
C ASN A 4 -2.74 10.32 -25.68
N THR A 5 -2.57 11.63 -25.68
CA THR A 5 -3.41 12.55 -24.91
C THR A 5 -4.66 12.93 -25.71
N ARG A 6 -5.67 13.47 -25.02
CA ARG A 6 -6.87 14.00 -25.67
C ARG A 6 -6.57 15.18 -26.64
N SER A 7 -5.46 15.87 -26.41
CA SER A 7 -4.97 16.94 -27.28
C SER A 7 -4.22 16.45 -28.53
N GLY A 8 -4.13 15.13 -28.74
CA GLY A 8 -3.51 14.53 -29.92
C GLY A 8 -1.99 14.37 -29.84
N ASN A 9 -1.37 14.67 -28.71
CA ASN A 9 0.06 14.47 -28.52
C ASN A 9 0.36 13.01 -28.16
N SER A 10 1.46 12.48 -28.70
CA SER A 10 1.92 11.13 -28.43
C SER A 10 3.19 11.17 -27.56
N TYR A 11 3.25 10.28 -26.61
CA TYR A 11 4.36 10.15 -25.68
C TYR A 11 4.80 8.69 -25.55
N ARG A 12 6.11 8.49 -25.31
CA ARG A 12 6.69 7.20 -24.96
C ARG A 12 7.09 7.25 -23.47
N TYR A 13 6.61 6.28 -22.71
CA TYR A 13 7.08 6.04 -21.35
C TYR A 13 8.03 4.86 -21.32
N ASP A 14 9.23 5.10 -20.82
CA ASP A 14 10.19 4.04 -20.52
C ASP A 14 10.01 3.58 -19.08
N ARG A 15 9.65 2.31 -18.91
CA ARG A 15 9.37 1.74 -17.58
C ARG A 15 10.63 1.46 -16.74
N TYR A 16 11.81 1.45 -17.35
CA TYR A 16 13.06 1.20 -16.64
C TYR A 16 13.72 2.50 -16.17
N THR A 17 13.69 3.53 -17.01
CA THR A 17 14.25 4.85 -16.66
C THR A 17 13.22 5.81 -16.08
N HIS A 18 11.91 5.45 -16.12
CA HIS A 18 10.79 6.30 -15.76
C HIS A 18 10.72 7.62 -16.54
N GLN A 19 11.37 7.69 -17.69
CA GLN A 19 11.36 8.89 -18.53
C GLN A 19 10.16 8.90 -19.46
N ILE A 20 9.64 10.10 -19.70
CA ILE A 20 8.58 10.35 -20.68
C ILE A 20 9.17 11.19 -21.78
N GLU A 21 9.12 10.69 -23.01
CA GLU A 21 9.57 11.39 -24.20
C GLU A 21 8.38 11.77 -25.09
N SER A 22 8.38 12.99 -25.60
CA SER A 22 7.41 13.39 -26.62
C SER A 22 7.80 12.76 -27.94
N ILE A 23 6.86 12.04 -28.55
CA ILE A 23 7.02 11.50 -29.89
C ILE A 23 6.34 12.49 -30.84
N ALA A 24 7.12 13.15 -31.72
CA ALA A 24 6.52 13.90 -32.81
C ALA A 24 5.60 12.95 -33.60
N ALA A 25 4.32 13.24 -33.66
CA ALA A 25 3.36 12.38 -34.33
C ALA A 25 3.79 12.20 -35.79
N PRO A 26 4.10 10.97 -36.26
CA PRO A 26 4.16 10.74 -37.68
C PRO A 26 2.77 11.06 -38.25
N ALA A 27 2.71 11.76 -39.37
CA ALA A 27 1.45 12.02 -40.07
C ALA A 27 0.74 10.67 -40.27
N ILE A 28 -0.34 10.45 -39.53
CA ILE A 28 -1.08 9.18 -39.56
C ILE A 28 -1.78 9.13 -40.91
N SER A 29 -1.20 8.41 -41.86
CA SER A 29 -1.94 7.92 -43.01
C SER A 29 -2.96 6.92 -42.46
N LYS A 30 -4.26 7.21 -42.70
CA LYS A 30 -5.35 6.29 -42.34
C LYS A 30 -5.08 4.93 -42.99
N GLY A 31 -4.70 3.94 -42.18
CA GLY A 31 -4.58 2.56 -42.61
C GLY A 31 -3.36 1.75 -42.18
N SER A 32 -2.35 2.33 -41.57
CA SER A 32 -1.21 1.54 -41.09
C SER A 32 -1.48 0.99 -39.71
N ARG A 33 -1.61 -0.34 -39.59
CA ARG A 33 -1.41 -1.03 -38.32
C ARG A 33 -0.01 -0.68 -37.86
N VAL A 34 0.13 -0.08 -36.69
CA VAL A 34 1.42 0.01 -36.00
C VAL A 34 1.77 -1.42 -35.62
N ASP A 35 2.78 -2.01 -36.27
CA ASP A 35 3.38 -3.24 -35.80
C ASP A 35 3.93 -2.94 -34.41
N VAL A 36 3.25 -3.47 -33.40
CA VAL A 36 3.76 -3.48 -32.04
C VAL A 36 5.00 -4.38 -32.10
N CYS A 37 6.17 -3.76 -31.97
CA CYS A 37 7.41 -4.51 -31.86
C CYS A 37 7.25 -5.46 -30.67
N GLU A 38 7.02 -6.74 -30.94
CA GLU A 38 7.11 -7.80 -29.95
C GLU A 38 8.58 -7.96 -29.57
N GLU A 39 9.12 -7.02 -28.81
CA GLU A 39 10.31 -7.30 -28.03
C GLU A 39 9.98 -8.50 -27.15
N LYS A 40 10.55 -9.63 -27.48
CA LYS A 40 10.50 -10.82 -26.63
C LYS A 40 11.01 -10.38 -25.27
N LEU A 41 10.09 -10.18 -24.33
CA LEU A 41 10.42 -9.96 -22.94
C LEU A 41 11.30 -11.11 -22.51
N GLN A 42 12.60 -10.84 -22.30
CA GLN A 42 13.47 -11.79 -21.67
C GLN A 42 12.85 -12.17 -20.32
N PRO A 43 12.71 -13.46 -20.01
CA PRO A 43 12.22 -13.84 -18.70
C PRO A 43 13.15 -13.25 -17.65
N LEU A 44 12.59 -12.45 -16.74
CA LEU A 44 13.32 -11.94 -15.60
C LEU A 44 13.84 -13.16 -14.82
N SER A 45 15.15 -13.36 -14.82
CA SER A 45 15.77 -14.31 -13.90
C SER A 45 15.66 -13.71 -12.50
N PHE A 46 14.75 -14.25 -11.69
CA PHE A 46 14.73 -13.93 -10.26
C PHE A 46 15.87 -14.70 -9.62
N GLU A 47 16.87 -13.99 -9.11
CA GLU A 47 17.77 -14.56 -8.13
C GLU A 47 16.94 -15.12 -6.99
N PRO A 48 17.21 -16.35 -6.53
CA PRO A 48 16.51 -16.87 -5.36
C PRO A 48 16.69 -15.89 -4.21
N ILE A 49 15.59 -15.46 -3.60
CA ILE A 49 15.63 -14.61 -2.41
C ILE A 49 16.55 -15.32 -1.41
N PRO A 50 17.67 -14.71 -1.00
CA PRO A 50 18.56 -15.34 -0.03
C PRO A 50 17.75 -15.71 1.20
N ASN A 51 17.99 -16.89 1.77
CA ASN A 51 17.34 -17.31 3.00
C ASN A 51 17.53 -16.22 4.04
N ILE A 52 16.48 -15.46 4.31
CA ILE A 52 16.47 -14.40 5.33
C ILE A 52 16.42 -15.14 6.66
N THR A 53 17.59 -15.50 7.15
CA THR A 53 17.74 -16.18 8.47
C THR A 53 17.56 -15.24 9.66
N ALA A 54 17.61 -13.93 9.40
CA ALA A 54 17.30 -12.89 10.36
C ALA A 54 16.35 -11.88 9.73
N LEU A 55 15.29 -11.51 10.44
CA LEU A 55 14.49 -10.36 10.02
C LEU A 55 15.39 -9.13 10.03
N PRO A 56 15.45 -8.38 8.92
CA PRO A 56 16.20 -7.13 8.90
C PRO A 56 15.64 -6.20 9.98
N ASN A 57 16.46 -5.29 10.44
CA ASN A 57 16.04 -4.22 11.30
C ASN A 57 14.88 -3.45 10.65
N ILE A 58 13.70 -3.50 11.27
CA ILE A 58 12.46 -2.95 10.72
C ILE A 58 12.16 -1.61 11.39
N SER A 59 11.95 -0.57 10.60
CA SER A 59 11.53 0.75 11.10
C SER A 59 10.05 1.05 10.83
N THR A 60 9.41 0.30 9.92
CA THR A 60 8.01 0.51 9.56
C THR A 60 7.23 -0.78 9.65
N PHE A 61 6.14 -0.77 10.41
CA PHE A 61 5.21 -1.89 10.54
C PHE A 61 3.84 -1.48 10.04
N ILE A 62 3.22 -2.34 9.23
CA ILE A 62 1.87 -2.13 8.73
C ILE A 62 0.96 -3.16 9.37
N ILE A 63 -0.03 -2.68 10.12
CA ILE A 63 -1.02 -3.50 10.82
C ILE A 63 -2.31 -3.48 10.03
N GLU A 64 -2.73 -4.64 9.49
CA GLU A 64 -4.04 -4.81 8.89
C GLU A 64 -5.09 -4.96 10.01
N ILE A 65 -5.78 -3.86 10.34
CA ILE A 65 -6.80 -3.85 11.41
C ILE A 65 -8.03 -4.64 11.00
N THR A 66 -8.47 -4.46 9.77
CA THR A 66 -9.71 -5.06 9.29
C THR A 66 -9.68 -5.26 7.77
N ARG A 67 -10.48 -6.22 7.28
CA ARG A 67 -10.79 -6.39 5.86
C ARG A 67 -12.16 -5.84 5.47
N GLN A 68 -12.88 -5.29 6.45
CA GLN A 68 -14.14 -4.59 6.18
C GLN A 68 -13.86 -3.22 5.56
N CYS A 69 -14.71 -2.82 4.62
CA CYS A 69 -14.67 -1.48 4.04
C CYS A 69 -16.08 -1.07 3.63
N ASN A 70 -16.40 0.20 3.78
CA ASN A 70 -17.65 0.81 3.32
C ASN A 70 -17.61 1.22 1.84
N LEU A 71 -16.45 1.10 1.18
CA LEU A 71 -16.29 1.34 -0.26
C LEU A 71 -15.95 0.05 -1.02
N ARG A 72 -16.13 0.11 -2.35
CA ARG A 72 -15.77 -0.95 -3.32
C ARG A 72 -15.04 -0.35 -4.51
N CYS A 73 -13.91 0.30 -4.26
CA CYS A 73 -13.10 0.94 -5.29
C CYS A 73 -12.60 -0.09 -6.31
N SER A 74 -12.74 0.22 -7.59
CA SER A 74 -12.41 -0.70 -8.68
C SER A 74 -10.92 -1.07 -8.76
N TYR A 75 -10.04 -0.25 -8.21
CA TYR A 75 -8.58 -0.41 -8.16
C TYR A 75 -8.08 -1.02 -6.84
N CYS A 76 -8.97 -1.31 -5.89
CA CYS A 76 -8.61 -1.75 -4.55
C CYS A 76 -7.97 -3.13 -4.59
N CYS A 77 -6.88 -3.33 -3.84
CA CYS A 77 -6.25 -4.63 -3.70
C CYS A 77 -7.16 -5.67 -3.01
N TYR A 78 -8.19 -5.25 -2.28
CA TYR A 78 -9.22 -6.12 -1.69
C TYR A 78 -10.40 -6.41 -2.63
N SER A 79 -10.37 -5.92 -3.87
CA SER A 79 -11.48 -6.10 -4.83
C SER A 79 -11.70 -7.54 -5.27
N GLY A 80 -10.75 -8.44 -5.00
CA GLY A 80 -10.76 -9.82 -5.51
C GLY A 80 -10.46 -9.95 -7.01
N LYS A 81 -10.19 -8.83 -7.70
CA LYS A 81 -9.92 -8.81 -9.16
C LYS A 81 -8.49 -9.24 -9.52
N TYR A 82 -7.59 -9.31 -8.55
CA TYR A 82 -6.19 -9.65 -8.78
C TYR A 82 -5.89 -11.06 -8.27
N PRO A 83 -5.12 -11.88 -9.00
CA PRO A 83 -4.76 -13.21 -8.54
C PRO A 83 -3.96 -13.15 -7.22
N ARG A 84 -4.30 -14.03 -6.29
CA ARG A 84 -3.69 -14.13 -4.94
C ARG A 84 -3.91 -12.90 -4.05
N ASN A 85 -4.90 -12.09 -4.34
CA ASN A 85 -5.20 -10.90 -3.55
C ASN A 85 -6.18 -11.16 -2.43
N ARG A 86 -6.13 -10.19 -1.49
CA ARG A 86 -7.08 -10.09 -0.40
C ARG A 86 -8.47 -9.79 -0.95
N VAL A 87 -9.47 -10.21 -0.21
CA VAL A 87 -10.88 -9.89 -0.49
C VAL A 87 -11.47 -9.16 0.70
N HIS A 88 -12.49 -8.33 0.43
CA HIS A 88 -13.28 -7.75 1.51
C HIS A 88 -13.98 -8.85 2.29
N GLU A 89 -13.72 -8.92 3.58
CA GLU A 89 -14.29 -9.91 4.49
C GLU A 89 -14.71 -9.21 5.79
N ASN A 90 -15.66 -9.80 6.49
CA ASN A 90 -16.05 -9.36 7.83
C ASN A 90 -15.05 -9.94 8.87
N LYS A 91 -13.77 -9.59 8.71
CA LYS A 91 -12.69 -10.01 9.60
C LYS A 91 -11.90 -8.81 10.08
N SER A 92 -11.59 -8.80 11.35
CA SER A 92 -10.77 -7.81 12.02
C SER A 92 -9.85 -8.50 13.02
N ILE A 93 -8.75 -7.88 13.38
CA ILE A 93 -7.97 -8.34 14.54
C ILE A 93 -8.77 -8.13 15.81
N LEU A 94 -8.46 -8.89 16.85
CA LEU A 94 -9.06 -8.73 18.17
C LEU A 94 -8.16 -7.84 19.03
N ALA A 95 -8.74 -7.07 19.92
CA ALA A 95 -7.98 -6.26 20.90
C ALA A 95 -6.99 -7.11 21.72
N THR A 96 -7.36 -8.35 22.01
CA THR A 96 -6.49 -9.31 22.72
C THR A 96 -5.23 -9.72 21.95
N GLN A 97 -5.18 -9.45 20.63
CA GLN A 97 -4.01 -9.73 19.79
C GLN A 97 -3.01 -8.55 19.75
N LEU A 98 -3.43 -7.36 20.13
CA LEU A 98 -2.57 -6.16 20.13
C LEU A 98 -1.27 -6.35 20.95
N PRO A 99 -1.29 -6.90 22.17
CA PRO A 99 -0.07 -7.13 22.92
C PRO A 99 0.96 -7.99 22.19
N LEU A 100 0.52 -9.05 21.53
CA LEU A 100 1.38 -9.93 20.74
C LEU A 100 2.00 -9.21 19.54
N ILE A 101 1.21 -8.35 18.89
CA ILE A 101 1.69 -7.54 17.75
C ILE A 101 2.76 -6.56 18.24
N PHE A 102 2.52 -5.88 19.36
CA PHE A 102 3.48 -4.92 19.91
C PHE A 102 4.73 -5.58 20.48
N ASP A 103 4.64 -6.79 21.05
CA ASP A 103 5.80 -7.59 21.44
C ASP A 103 6.66 -7.95 20.22
N PHE A 104 6.01 -8.30 19.11
CA PHE A 104 6.71 -8.55 17.85
C PHE A 104 7.42 -7.29 17.33
N ILE A 105 6.75 -6.14 17.35
CA ILE A 105 7.32 -4.86 16.96
C ILE A 105 8.54 -4.53 17.83
N GLU A 106 8.41 -4.60 19.16
CA GLU A 106 9.50 -4.31 20.08
C GLU A 106 10.71 -5.20 19.86
N LYS A 107 10.48 -6.47 19.57
CA LYS A 107 11.55 -7.44 19.31
C LYS A 107 12.30 -7.18 18.01
N HIS A 108 11.63 -6.64 16.99
CA HIS A 108 12.17 -6.58 15.63
C HIS A 108 12.43 -5.16 15.13
N ARG A 109 12.05 -4.11 15.89
CA ARG A 109 12.29 -2.73 15.50
C ARG A 109 13.77 -2.35 15.60
N VAL A 110 14.18 -1.44 14.75
CA VAL A 110 15.44 -0.73 14.86
C VAL A 110 15.31 0.32 15.96
N LYS A 111 16.24 0.31 16.93
CA LYS A 111 16.16 1.24 18.08
C LYS A 111 16.76 2.63 17.81
N ASP A 112 17.58 2.76 16.77
CA ASP A 112 18.27 4.00 16.39
C ASP A 112 17.55 4.77 15.26
N ARG A 113 16.34 4.36 14.91
CA ARG A 113 15.49 5.01 13.91
C ARG A 113 14.08 5.21 14.45
N GLN A 114 13.43 6.23 13.96
CA GLN A 114 12.02 6.46 14.21
C GLN A 114 11.19 5.23 13.79
N LEU A 115 10.34 4.78 14.70
CA LEU A 115 9.39 3.70 14.45
C LEU A 115 8.15 4.27 13.80
N THR A 116 7.76 3.74 12.64
CA THR A 116 6.48 4.07 12.00
C THR A 116 5.53 2.88 12.13
N ILE A 117 4.37 3.09 12.75
CA ILE A 117 3.30 2.10 12.83
C ILE A 117 2.12 2.59 11.97
N SER A 118 1.83 1.88 10.89
CA SER A 118 0.77 2.22 9.96
C SER A 118 -0.42 1.29 10.11
N PHE A 119 -1.60 1.85 10.35
CA PHE A 119 -2.86 1.12 10.31
C PHE A 119 -3.42 1.12 8.90
N TYR A 120 -3.71 -0.07 8.41
CA TYR A 120 -4.13 -0.33 7.05
C TYR A 120 -5.23 -1.40 7.04
N GLY A 121 -5.80 -1.66 5.87
CA GLY A 121 -6.77 -2.73 5.67
C GLY A 121 -7.85 -2.36 4.68
N GLY A 122 -9.09 -2.74 4.97
CA GLY A 122 -10.25 -2.23 4.27
C GLY A 122 -10.46 -0.75 4.59
N GLU A 123 -11.20 -0.44 5.64
CA GLU A 123 -11.34 0.90 6.21
C GLU A 123 -11.12 0.86 7.72
N PRO A 124 -9.95 1.28 8.23
CA PRO A 124 -9.64 1.22 9.66
C PRO A 124 -10.64 2.00 10.53
N LEU A 125 -11.19 3.12 10.03
CA LEU A 125 -12.13 3.95 10.77
C LEU A 125 -13.51 3.30 10.99
N LEU A 126 -13.77 2.10 10.47
CA LEU A 126 -14.96 1.32 10.85
C LEU A 126 -14.83 0.68 12.23
N HIS A 127 -13.63 0.60 12.78
CA HIS A 127 -13.33 -0.06 14.06
C HIS A 127 -12.73 0.93 15.06
N LYS A 128 -13.48 1.99 15.38
CA LYS A 128 -13.09 3.10 16.24
C LYS A 128 -12.47 2.65 17.57
N GLU A 129 -13.15 1.80 18.30
CA GLU A 129 -12.71 1.35 19.63
C GLU A 129 -11.40 0.56 19.58
N LEU A 130 -11.27 -0.33 18.59
CA LEU A 130 -10.04 -1.11 18.40
C LEU A 130 -8.88 -0.21 18.01
N LEU A 131 -9.11 0.74 17.09
CA LEU A 131 -8.09 1.69 16.65
C LEU A 131 -7.64 2.58 17.82
N TYR A 132 -8.59 3.10 18.60
CA TYR A 132 -8.30 3.88 19.80
C TYR A 132 -7.44 3.08 20.80
N THR A 133 -7.85 1.85 21.11
CA THR A 133 -7.09 0.96 22.01
C THR A 133 -5.67 0.72 21.50
N ALA A 134 -5.53 0.54 20.19
CA ALA A 134 -4.21 0.35 19.58
C ALA A 134 -3.33 1.60 19.67
N VAL A 135 -3.90 2.78 19.39
CA VAL A 135 -3.18 4.07 19.48
C VAL A 135 -2.72 4.33 20.91
N GLU A 136 -3.60 4.18 21.90
CA GLU A 136 -3.23 4.36 23.31
C GLU A 136 -2.13 3.38 23.73
N SER A 137 -2.25 2.12 23.35
CA SER A 137 -1.20 1.13 23.64
C SER A 137 0.15 1.47 22.99
N ILE A 138 0.14 2.10 21.81
CA ILE A 138 1.36 2.57 21.14
C ILE A 138 1.97 3.75 21.91
N LYS A 139 1.15 4.74 22.30
CA LYS A 139 1.60 5.90 23.08
C LYS A 139 2.22 5.49 24.42
N GLU A 140 1.62 4.52 25.11
CA GLU A 140 2.16 3.99 26.36
C GLU A 140 3.49 3.24 26.16
N ARG A 141 3.57 2.44 25.10
CA ARG A 141 4.69 1.52 24.91
C ARG A 141 5.88 2.13 24.17
N PHE A 142 5.62 3.11 23.30
CA PHE A 142 6.61 3.78 22.45
C PHE A 142 6.47 5.32 22.55
N PRO A 143 6.53 5.93 23.74
CA PRO A 143 6.05 7.30 24.00
C PRO A 143 6.75 8.41 23.20
N SER A 144 7.98 8.19 22.73
CA SER A 144 8.75 9.22 21.99
C SER A 144 9.25 8.75 20.64
N ASP A 145 9.05 7.48 20.32
CA ASP A 145 9.74 6.83 19.22
C ASP A 145 8.80 6.49 18.05
N ALA A 146 7.49 6.49 18.27
CA ALA A 146 6.53 6.01 17.29
C ALA A 146 5.79 7.14 16.59
N GLU A 147 5.83 7.14 15.27
CA GLU A 147 4.92 7.85 14.38
C GLU A 147 3.74 6.92 14.04
N ILE A 148 2.52 7.42 14.19
CA ILE A 148 1.31 6.67 13.86
C ILE A 148 0.75 7.20 12.55
N VAL A 149 0.52 6.30 11.60
CA VAL A 149 -0.05 6.60 10.29
C VAL A 149 -1.33 5.80 10.10
N ILE A 150 -2.37 6.42 9.55
CA ILE A 150 -3.63 5.75 9.25
C ILE A 150 -3.96 5.95 7.77
N SER A 151 -4.11 4.85 7.04
CA SER A 151 -4.59 4.87 5.66
C SER A 151 -6.11 4.71 5.65
N THR A 152 -6.83 5.75 5.29
CA THR A 152 -8.29 5.80 5.34
C THR A 152 -8.90 6.48 4.13
N ASN A 153 -10.15 6.15 3.82
CA ASN A 153 -10.96 6.86 2.81
C ASN A 153 -11.65 8.11 3.37
N LEU A 154 -11.50 8.41 4.65
CA LEU A 154 -12.00 9.59 5.38
C LEU A 154 -13.54 9.74 5.45
N LEU A 155 -14.34 8.81 4.94
CA LEU A 155 -15.80 8.94 4.99
C LEU A 155 -16.39 8.97 6.40
N ASN A 156 -15.68 8.39 7.35
CA ASN A 156 -16.11 8.33 8.76
C ASN A 156 -15.25 9.25 9.66
N PHE A 157 -14.57 10.22 9.09
CA PHE A 157 -13.62 11.05 9.84
C PHE A 157 -14.30 11.92 10.92
N ASP A 158 -15.50 12.43 10.65
CA ASP A 158 -16.24 13.28 11.59
C ASP A 158 -16.51 12.58 12.95
N VAL A 159 -16.58 11.26 12.95
CA VAL A 159 -16.77 10.46 14.18
C VAL A 159 -15.54 10.51 15.10
N TYR A 160 -14.41 11.00 14.61
CA TYR A 160 -13.11 11.00 15.28
C TYR A 160 -12.64 12.39 15.70
N ASN A 161 -13.47 13.43 15.54
CA ASN A 161 -13.13 14.80 15.94
C ASN A 161 -12.84 14.96 17.44
N ASP A 162 -13.26 14.01 18.26
CA ASP A 162 -13.07 14.01 19.72
C ASP A 162 -11.79 13.24 20.16
N LEU A 163 -10.99 12.74 19.21
CA LEU A 163 -9.76 12.04 19.52
C LEU A 163 -8.59 13.02 19.48
N ASP A 164 -7.96 13.24 20.61
CA ASP A 164 -6.64 13.86 20.71
C ASP A 164 -5.59 12.88 20.15
N TRP A 165 -5.30 13.03 18.86
CA TRP A 165 -4.32 12.23 18.13
C TRP A 165 -2.88 12.62 18.45
#